data_ffd219bae672f5f1afab4428a17ae326
#
_entry.id   ffd219bae672f5f1afab4428a17ae326
#
_cell.length_a   1.000
_cell.length_b   1.000
_cell.length_c   1.000
_cell.angle_alpha   90.00
_cell.angle_beta   90.00
_cell.angle_gamma   90.00
#
_symmetry.space_group_name_H-M   'P 1'
#
loop_
_entity.id
_entity.type
_entity.pdbx_description
1 polymer ?
#
loop_
_entity_poly.entity_id
_entity_poly.type
_entity_poly.pdbx_seq_one_letter_code
_entity_poly.pdbx_strand_id
1 'polypeptide(L)'
;MQLRIDPEFESRIPPLTDDEFEQLEENILADGIIISPIIVWGEIIIDGHNRFRIIEKHPHIDFTTCERNFNDRNEAFAWICKNQLGRRNLTFQQKKYLIGKRYESEKASYGGNRNLSHDENGRFTTGSQVGNLRASQKTCERIANEYGISRNSVIRAETFSKAVDIADEIDPGIRSEILAGKIKPTQDDVEALTRATNEERPALVEDLRKPPEERRRILPERRLLTLEQIAAELPSEDCKGTPESMLYELEDALDTFIFRWSVCLSHHKDYFLAKKHNPKVNKLAENGLAYLNQILKGEIPL
;
A
#
# COMPACT_ATOMS: atom_id res chain seq x y z
N MET A 1 9.55 7.01 -37.21
CA MET A 1 9.42 7.21 -35.74
C MET A 1 9.85 5.89 -35.13
N GLN A 2 10.90 5.87 -34.30
CA GLN A 2 11.40 4.63 -33.69
C GLN A 2 10.74 4.47 -32.32
N LEU A 3 9.71 3.64 -32.25
CA LEU A 3 9.01 3.33 -30.99
C LEU A 3 9.92 2.50 -30.09
N ARG A 4 9.82 2.74 -28.79
CA ARG A 4 10.57 1.97 -27.76
C ARG A 4 9.69 1.59 -26.59
N ILE A 5 9.98 0.40 -26.06
CA ILE A 5 9.41 -0.06 -24.80
C ILE A 5 10.23 0.53 -23.65
N ASP A 6 9.57 1.19 -22.71
CA ASP A 6 10.15 1.60 -21.44
C ASP A 6 9.91 0.50 -20.41
N PRO A 7 10.98 -0.10 -19.83
CA PRO A 7 10.83 -1.22 -18.90
C PRO A 7 10.01 -0.88 -17.65
N GLU A 8 10.07 0.39 -17.20
CA GLU A 8 9.32 0.84 -16.04
C GLU A 8 7.81 0.88 -16.34
N PHE A 9 7.40 1.38 -17.52
CA PHE A 9 6.01 1.36 -17.96
C PHE A 9 5.50 -0.06 -18.20
N GLU A 10 6.32 -0.89 -18.84
CA GLU A 10 5.96 -2.28 -19.10
C GLU A 10 5.74 -3.08 -17.81
N SER A 11 6.57 -2.85 -16.78
CA SER A 11 6.46 -3.55 -15.49
C SER A 11 5.12 -3.32 -14.78
N ARG A 12 4.35 -2.30 -15.16
CA ARG A 12 3.02 -2.00 -14.61
C ARG A 12 1.90 -2.77 -15.28
N ILE A 13 2.19 -3.43 -16.39
CA ILE A 13 1.21 -4.17 -17.16
C ILE A 13 1.32 -5.64 -16.76
N PRO A 14 0.23 -6.27 -16.31
CA PRO A 14 0.26 -7.71 -16.05
C PRO A 14 0.72 -8.47 -17.29
N PRO A 15 1.71 -9.34 -17.19
CA PRO A 15 2.17 -10.12 -18.32
C PRO A 15 1.06 -11.04 -18.80
N LEU A 16 1.02 -11.30 -20.11
CA LEU A 16 0.23 -12.39 -20.69
C LEU A 16 0.90 -13.73 -20.36
N THR A 17 0.11 -14.80 -20.28
CA THR A 17 0.64 -16.15 -20.32
C THR A 17 1.13 -16.46 -21.74
N ASP A 18 1.95 -17.49 -21.89
CA ASP A 18 2.46 -17.90 -23.20
C ASP A 18 1.31 -18.24 -24.15
N ASP A 19 0.31 -18.98 -23.68
CA ASP A 19 -0.89 -19.33 -24.45
C ASP A 19 -1.68 -18.08 -24.88
N GLU A 20 -1.83 -17.09 -23.99
CA GLU A 20 -2.53 -15.84 -24.33
C GLU A 20 -1.73 -15.01 -25.34
N PHE A 21 -0.40 -15.05 -25.29
CA PHE A 21 0.45 -14.35 -26.23
C PHE A 21 0.40 -15.03 -27.61
N GLU A 22 0.50 -16.35 -27.66
CA GLU A 22 0.35 -17.14 -28.92
C GLU A 22 -1.00 -16.89 -29.57
N GLN A 23 -2.10 -16.93 -28.80
CA GLN A 23 -3.43 -16.65 -29.31
C GLN A 23 -3.56 -15.21 -29.84
N LEU A 24 -2.93 -14.23 -29.19
CA LEU A 24 -2.90 -12.85 -29.67
C LEU A 24 -2.12 -12.74 -30.99
N GLU A 25 -0.98 -13.43 -31.10
CA GLU A 25 -0.15 -13.47 -32.32
C GLU A 25 -0.91 -14.11 -33.49
N GLU A 26 -1.55 -15.26 -33.28
CA GLU A 26 -2.41 -15.91 -34.28
C GLU A 26 -3.53 -15.02 -34.79
N ASN A 27 -4.23 -14.35 -33.89
CA ASN A 27 -5.32 -13.44 -34.27
C ASN A 27 -4.83 -12.25 -35.12
N ILE A 28 -3.68 -11.65 -34.74
CA ILE A 28 -3.10 -10.54 -35.47
C ILE A 28 -2.63 -11.00 -36.88
N LEU A 29 -2.03 -12.18 -36.96
CA LEU A 29 -1.59 -12.76 -38.24
C LEU A 29 -2.80 -13.08 -39.15
N ALA A 30 -3.88 -13.56 -38.59
CA ALA A 30 -5.10 -13.84 -39.34
C ALA A 30 -5.78 -12.57 -39.87
N ASP A 31 -5.78 -11.49 -39.07
CA ASP A 31 -6.38 -10.20 -39.46
C ASP A 31 -5.45 -9.41 -40.42
N GLY A 32 -4.15 -9.69 -40.42
CA GLY A 32 -3.14 -8.98 -41.21
C GLY A 32 -2.89 -7.51 -40.82
N ILE A 33 -3.54 -7.06 -39.77
CA ILE A 33 -3.48 -5.69 -39.24
C ILE A 33 -3.72 -5.65 -37.73
N ILE A 34 -3.08 -4.71 -37.06
CA ILE A 34 -3.43 -4.41 -35.66
C ILE A 34 -4.59 -3.40 -35.61
N ILE A 35 -5.78 -3.93 -35.27
CA ILE A 35 -7.02 -3.15 -35.23
C ILE A 35 -6.99 -2.06 -34.17
N SER A 36 -6.45 -2.35 -32.96
CA SER A 36 -6.37 -1.39 -31.86
C SER A 36 -5.04 -0.64 -31.89
N PRO A 37 -5.03 0.70 -31.91
CA PRO A 37 -3.79 1.47 -32.01
C PRO A 37 -2.86 1.23 -30.82
N ILE A 38 -1.55 1.37 -31.05
CA ILE A 38 -0.54 1.43 -30.01
C ILE A 38 -0.58 2.83 -29.41
N ILE A 39 -0.75 2.95 -28.09
CA ILE A 39 -0.76 4.25 -27.42
C ILE A 39 0.67 4.64 -27.10
N VAL A 40 1.04 5.85 -27.51
CA VAL A 40 2.41 6.34 -27.35
C VAL A 40 2.45 7.70 -26.67
N TRP A 41 3.55 8.00 -26.01
CA TRP A 41 3.92 9.32 -25.51
C TRP A 41 5.28 9.68 -26.10
N GLY A 42 5.25 10.49 -27.15
CA GLY A 42 6.41 10.66 -28.01
C GLY A 42 6.84 9.34 -28.65
N GLU A 43 8.06 8.86 -28.35
CA GLU A 43 8.56 7.58 -28.85
C GLU A 43 8.31 6.40 -27.88
N ILE A 44 7.78 6.68 -26.68
CA ILE A 44 7.60 5.65 -25.64
C ILE A 44 6.22 5.01 -25.76
N ILE A 45 6.18 3.70 -25.76
CA ILE A 45 4.93 2.93 -25.75
C ILE A 45 4.32 2.96 -24.36
N ILE A 46 3.05 3.37 -24.26
CA ILE A 46 2.26 3.44 -23.03
C ILE A 46 1.29 2.27 -22.91
N ASP A 47 0.68 1.86 -24.02
CA ASP A 47 -0.16 0.64 -24.10
C ASP A 47 0.04 -0.03 -25.45
N GLY A 48 -0.05 -1.36 -25.44
CA GLY A 48 0.13 -2.19 -26.64
C GLY A 48 1.51 -2.85 -26.74
N HIS A 49 2.25 -3.01 -25.64
CA HIS A 49 3.59 -3.62 -25.60
C HIS A 49 3.62 -5.01 -26.27
N ASN A 50 2.67 -5.88 -25.96
CA ASN A 50 2.60 -7.21 -26.57
C ASN A 50 2.30 -7.14 -28.08
N ARG A 51 1.44 -6.23 -28.50
CA ARG A 51 1.16 -5.99 -29.94
C ARG A 51 2.41 -5.48 -30.65
N PHE A 52 3.17 -4.60 -30.03
CA PHE A 52 4.41 -4.09 -30.60
C PHE A 52 5.48 -5.18 -30.74
N ARG A 53 5.61 -6.08 -29.74
CA ARG A 53 6.52 -7.23 -29.84
C ARG A 53 6.15 -8.18 -30.99
N ILE A 54 4.86 -8.32 -31.30
CA ILE A 54 4.40 -9.08 -32.48
C ILE A 54 4.79 -8.36 -33.77
N ILE A 55 4.68 -7.03 -33.83
CA ILE A 55 5.13 -6.25 -35.01
C ILE A 55 6.64 -6.40 -35.21
N GLU A 56 7.44 -6.39 -34.15
CA GLU A 56 8.88 -6.59 -34.26
C GLU A 56 9.23 -7.96 -34.87
N LYS A 57 8.45 -9.01 -34.59
CA LYS A 57 8.58 -10.33 -35.20
C LYS A 57 8.04 -10.38 -36.64
N HIS A 58 6.98 -9.59 -36.93
CA HIS A 58 6.23 -9.59 -38.18
C HIS A 58 6.12 -8.18 -38.78
N PRO A 59 7.22 -7.61 -39.34
CA PRO A 59 7.28 -6.22 -39.81
C PRO A 59 6.33 -5.87 -40.97
N HIS A 60 5.69 -6.87 -41.58
CA HIS A 60 4.70 -6.69 -42.65
C HIS A 60 3.29 -6.38 -42.16
N ILE A 61 3.06 -6.47 -40.86
CA ILE A 61 1.76 -6.17 -40.25
C ILE A 61 1.59 -4.66 -40.11
N ASP A 62 0.49 -4.15 -40.66
CA ASP A 62 0.14 -2.75 -40.54
C ASP A 62 -0.38 -2.42 -39.14
N PHE A 63 0.00 -1.26 -38.64
CA PHE A 63 -0.48 -0.77 -37.35
C PHE A 63 -0.61 0.74 -37.35
N THR A 64 -1.40 1.24 -36.41
CA THR A 64 -1.57 2.68 -36.14
C THR A 64 -1.11 3.02 -34.74
N THR A 65 -0.68 4.26 -34.56
CA THR A 65 -0.35 4.82 -33.26
C THR A 65 -1.34 5.91 -32.87
N CYS A 66 -1.61 6.03 -31.58
CA CYS A 66 -2.39 7.12 -31.02
C CYS A 66 -1.54 7.83 -29.97
N GLU A 67 -1.17 9.07 -30.24
CA GLU A 67 -0.39 9.86 -29.31
C GLU A 67 -1.25 10.37 -28.18
N ARG A 68 -0.68 10.29 -26.96
CA ARG A 68 -1.27 10.83 -25.76
C ARG A 68 -0.21 11.59 -24.96
N ASN A 69 -0.52 12.83 -24.63
CA ASN A 69 0.40 13.66 -23.85
C ASN A 69 0.12 13.53 -22.35
N PHE A 70 1.20 13.48 -21.57
CA PHE A 70 1.20 13.48 -20.12
C PHE A 70 2.12 14.56 -19.59
N ASN A 71 1.77 15.17 -18.46
CA ASN A 71 2.59 16.22 -17.85
C ASN A 71 3.87 15.65 -17.22
N ASP A 72 3.80 14.45 -16.68
CA ASP A 72 4.92 13.74 -16.08
C ASP A 72 4.74 12.22 -16.16
N ARG A 73 5.79 11.47 -15.72
CA ARG A 73 5.79 10.02 -15.72
C ARG A 73 4.75 9.43 -14.75
N ASN A 74 4.45 10.11 -13.64
CA ASN A 74 3.48 9.62 -12.67
C ASN A 74 2.06 9.68 -13.23
N GLU A 75 1.75 10.73 -14.01
CA GLU A 75 0.45 10.82 -14.72
C GLU A 75 0.32 9.69 -15.74
N ALA A 76 1.39 9.39 -16.49
CA ALA A 76 1.41 8.27 -17.43
C ALA A 76 1.21 6.92 -16.70
N PHE A 77 1.89 6.69 -15.58
CA PHE A 77 1.69 5.50 -14.74
C PHE A 77 0.27 5.37 -14.22
N ALA A 78 -0.30 6.46 -13.70
CA ALA A 78 -1.67 6.45 -13.21
C ALA A 78 -2.64 6.10 -14.33
N TRP A 79 -2.41 6.62 -15.54
CA TRP A 79 -3.22 6.30 -16.71
C TRP A 79 -3.09 4.83 -17.11
N ILE A 80 -1.86 4.28 -17.16
CA ILE A 80 -1.63 2.86 -17.45
C ILE A 80 -2.42 1.99 -16.47
N CYS A 81 -2.25 2.22 -15.16
CA CYS A 81 -2.94 1.47 -14.13
C CYS A 81 -4.47 1.55 -14.29
N LYS A 82 -5.01 2.74 -14.56
CA LYS A 82 -6.43 2.96 -14.79
C LYS A 82 -6.92 2.19 -16.02
N ASN A 83 -6.16 2.22 -17.13
CA ASN A 83 -6.49 1.52 -18.36
C ASN A 83 -6.50 0.00 -18.15
N GLN A 84 -5.49 -0.53 -17.45
CA GLN A 84 -5.42 -1.96 -17.12
C GLN A 84 -6.58 -2.40 -16.21
N LEU A 85 -6.99 -1.57 -15.23
CA LEU A 85 -8.12 -1.85 -14.34
C LEU A 85 -9.47 -1.95 -15.07
N GLY A 86 -9.57 -1.42 -16.30
CA GLY A 86 -10.71 -1.60 -17.19
C GLY A 86 -10.81 -2.98 -17.84
N ARG A 87 -9.78 -3.83 -17.75
CA ARG A 87 -9.80 -5.18 -18.35
C ARG A 87 -10.69 -6.14 -17.56
N ARG A 88 -11.36 -7.06 -18.26
CA ARG A 88 -12.31 -7.99 -17.65
C ARG A 88 -11.66 -9.14 -16.88
N ASN A 89 -10.47 -9.58 -17.31
CA ASN A 89 -9.83 -10.84 -16.86
C ASN A 89 -8.72 -10.62 -15.83
N LEU A 90 -8.83 -9.61 -14.98
CA LEU A 90 -7.85 -9.39 -13.91
C LEU A 90 -8.16 -10.27 -12.69
N THR A 91 -7.13 -10.91 -12.16
CA THR A 91 -7.22 -11.57 -10.86
C THR A 91 -7.44 -10.55 -9.74
N PHE A 92 -7.89 -11.00 -8.57
CA PHE A 92 -8.04 -10.14 -7.41
C PHE A 92 -6.70 -9.47 -7.02
N GLN A 93 -5.59 -10.21 -7.10
CA GLN A 93 -4.25 -9.71 -6.76
C GLN A 93 -3.77 -8.67 -7.78
N GLN A 94 -4.02 -8.89 -9.07
CA GLN A 94 -3.73 -7.90 -10.11
C GLN A 94 -4.51 -6.60 -9.90
N LYS A 95 -5.81 -6.69 -9.60
CA LYS A 95 -6.63 -5.51 -9.29
C LYS A 95 -6.09 -4.76 -8.08
N LYS A 96 -5.78 -5.48 -6.99
CA LYS A 96 -5.22 -4.90 -5.77
C LYS A 96 -3.89 -4.19 -6.05
N TYR A 97 -2.99 -4.83 -6.80
CA TYR A 97 -1.71 -4.26 -7.18
C TYR A 97 -1.86 -2.98 -8.01
N LEU A 98 -2.69 -3.01 -9.06
CA LEU A 98 -2.92 -1.87 -9.94
C LEU A 98 -3.57 -0.68 -9.21
N ILE A 99 -4.52 -0.93 -8.29
CA ILE A 99 -5.12 0.12 -7.45
C ILE A 99 -4.04 0.76 -6.58
N GLY A 100 -3.17 -0.03 -5.97
CA GLY A 100 -2.06 0.46 -5.15
C GLY A 100 -1.09 1.32 -5.95
N LYS A 101 -0.66 0.84 -7.11
CA LYS A 101 0.27 1.59 -8.00
C LYS A 101 -0.37 2.85 -8.56
N ARG A 102 -1.64 2.82 -8.91
CA ARG A 102 -2.38 4.01 -9.33
C ARG A 102 -2.42 5.06 -8.22
N TYR A 103 -2.76 4.65 -6.99
CA TYR A 103 -2.81 5.57 -5.87
C TYR A 103 -1.43 6.18 -5.56
N GLU A 104 -0.37 5.37 -5.57
CA GLU A 104 1.01 5.83 -5.39
C GLU A 104 1.39 6.88 -6.44
N SER A 105 1.12 6.62 -7.72
CA SER A 105 1.46 7.51 -8.84
C SER A 105 0.66 8.81 -8.81
N GLU A 106 -0.65 8.76 -8.57
CA GLU A 106 -1.47 9.96 -8.47
C GLU A 106 -1.10 10.81 -7.24
N LYS A 107 -0.78 10.16 -6.10
CA LYS A 107 -0.31 10.87 -4.91
C LYS A 107 1.02 11.58 -5.17
N ALA A 108 1.91 10.99 -5.95
CA ALA A 108 3.18 11.61 -6.35
C ALA A 108 2.97 12.79 -7.31
N SER A 109 2.11 12.65 -8.30
CA SER A 109 1.79 13.71 -9.26
C SER A 109 1.11 14.92 -8.60
N TYR A 110 0.15 14.70 -7.70
CA TYR A 110 -0.51 15.79 -6.96
C TYR A 110 0.29 16.30 -5.76
N GLY A 111 1.24 15.55 -5.25
CA GLY A 111 2.16 15.91 -4.16
C GLY A 111 3.50 16.47 -4.61
N GLY A 112 3.71 16.58 -5.91
CA GLY A 112 4.97 16.96 -6.51
C GLY A 112 5.25 18.45 -6.49
N ASN A 113 5.73 18.96 -5.43
CA ASN A 113 6.87 19.87 -5.35
C ASN A 113 7.35 19.91 -3.90
N ARG A 114 8.11 18.89 -3.49
CA ARG A 114 8.87 18.93 -2.24
C ARG A 114 10.14 19.80 -2.38
N ASN A 115 10.09 20.87 -3.12
CA ASN A 115 10.97 22.00 -2.89
C ASN A 115 10.40 22.75 -1.68
N LEU A 116 10.67 22.21 -0.51
CA LEU A 116 10.49 22.90 0.75
C LEU A 116 11.41 24.10 0.72
N SER A 117 10.88 25.25 0.32
CA SER A 117 11.57 26.52 0.51
C SER A 117 11.54 26.83 2.00
N HIS A 118 12.71 26.89 2.60
CA HIS A 118 12.91 27.47 3.91
C HIS A 118 12.95 29.00 3.73
N ASP A 119 12.32 29.71 4.64
CA ASP A 119 12.54 31.17 4.72
C ASP A 119 13.98 31.45 5.15
N GLU A 120 14.39 32.71 5.09
CA GLU A 120 15.74 33.16 5.46
C GLU A 120 16.12 32.82 6.92
N ASN A 121 15.18 32.36 7.74
CA ASN A 121 15.34 31.96 9.13
C ASN A 121 15.27 30.42 9.33
N GLY A 122 15.25 29.62 8.25
CA GLY A 122 15.20 28.15 8.31
C GLY A 122 13.85 27.57 8.77
N ARG A 123 12.76 28.38 8.79
CA ARG A 123 11.43 27.92 9.12
C ARG A 123 10.70 27.42 7.87
N PHE A 124 10.00 26.28 8.01
CA PHE A 124 9.13 25.78 6.95
C PHE A 124 8.03 26.78 6.64
N THR A 125 7.89 27.21 5.40
CA THR A 125 6.75 28.01 4.98
C THR A 125 5.49 27.14 5.02
N THR A 126 4.60 27.43 5.96
CA THR A 126 3.43 26.64 6.39
C THR A 126 2.31 26.47 5.35
N GLY A 127 2.48 26.98 4.12
CA GLY A 127 1.45 26.90 3.07
C GLY A 127 1.27 25.52 2.43
N SER A 128 2.26 24.65 2.50
CA SER A 128 2.35 23.45 1.64
C SER A 128 1.87 22.13 2.28
N GLN A 129 2.04 21.95 3.58
CA GLN A 129 1.78 20.65 4.21
C GLN A 129 0.29 20.31 4.36
N VAL A 130 -0.54 21.27 4.72
CA VAL A 130 -1.99 21.06 4.90
C VAL A 130 -2.67 20.83 3.54
N GLY A 131 -2.19 21.48 2.48
CA GLY A 131 -2.69 21.29 1.11
C GLY A 131 -2.40 19.88 0.60
N ASN A 132 -1.22 19.36 0.83
CA ASN A 132 -0.77 18.05 0.35
C ASN A 132 -1.45 16.88 1.07
N LEU A 133 -1.69 16.97 2.38
CA LEU A 133 -2.45 15.98 3.14
C LEU A 133 -3.92 15.92 2.68
N ARG A 134 -4.55 17.07 2.46
CA ARG A 134 -5.92 17.15 1.93
C ARG A 134 -6.02 16.64 0.50
N ALA A 135 -5.04 16.92 -0.36
CA ALA A 135 -4.99 16.41 -1.72
C ALA A 135 -4.82 14.88 -1.75
N SER A 136 -3.93 14.33 -0.94
CA SER A 136 -3.73 12.87 -0.80
C SER A 136 -4.97 12.18 -0.24
N GLN A 137 -5.66 12.76 0.74
CA GLN A 137 -6.92 12.22 1.25
C GLN A 137 -8.00 12.21 0.18
N LYS A 138 -8.15 13.30 -0.58
CA LYS A 138 -9.12 13.38 -1.70
C LYS A 138 -8.82 12.36 -2.79
N THR A 139 -7.55 12.12 -3.13
CA THR A 139 -7.16 11.11 -4.13
C THR A 139 -7.55 9.71 -3.69
N CYS A 140 -7.30 9.34 -2.43
CA CYS A 140 -7.68 8.05 -1.87
C CYS A 140 -9.20 7.83 -1.90
N GLU A 141 -9.97 8.83 -1.48
CA GLU A 141 -11.45 8.79 -1.48
C GLU A 141 -12.02 8.70 -2.90
N ARG A 142 -11.44 9.44 -3.86
CA ARG A 142 -11.84 9.41 -5.25
C ARG A 142 -11.64 8.03 -5.88
N ILE A 143 -10.46 7.42 -5.65
CA ILE A 143 -10.17 6.07 -6.13
C ILE A 143 -11.11 5.05 -5.45
N ALA A 144 -11.33 5.17 -4.15
CA ALA A 144 -12.24 4.32 -3.39
C ALA A 144 -13.66 4.35 -3.98
N ASN A 145 -14.19 5.54 -4.25
CA ASN A 145 -15.51 5.73 -4.85
C ASN A 145 -15.58 5.20 -6.29
N GLU A 146 -14.53 5.41 -7.09
CA GLU A 146 -14.47 4.95 -8.50
C GLU A 146 -14.57 3.42 -8.61
N TYR A 147 -13.95 2.69 -7.66
CA TYR A 147 -13.95 1.22 -7.66
C TYR A 147 -14.94 0.57 -6.69
N GLY A 148 -15.74 1.35 -5.97
CA GLY A 148 -16.71 0.84 -5.00
C GLY A 148 -16.07 0.11 -3.82
N ILE A 149 -14.89 0.55 -3.37
CA ILE A 149 -14.14 -0.04 -2.26
C ILE A 149 -13.94 0.99 -1.13
N SER A 150 -13.54 0.50 0.05
CA SER A 150 -13.27 1.40 1.17
C SER A 150 -11.94 2.16 0.97
N ARG A 151 -11.82 3.34 1.57
CA ARG A 151 -10.56 4.10 1.66
C ARG A 151 -9.42 3.24 2.21
N ASN A 152 -9.69 2.46 3.25
CA ASN A 152 -8.69 1.57 3.84
C ASN A 152 -8.23 0.47 2.86
N SER A 153 -9.11 0.01 1.97
CA SER A 153 -8.75 -0.94 0.92
C SER A 153 -7.75 -0.33 -0.07
N VAL A 154 -7.89 0.95 -0.41
CA VAL A 154 -6.92 1.67 -1.27
C VAL A 154 -5.56 1.78 -0.60
N ILE A 155 -5.52 2.13 0.70
CA ILE A 155 -4.27 2.22 1.48
C ILE A 155 -3.59 0.85 1.59
N ARG A 156 -4.36 -0.20 1.89
CA ARG A 156 -3.84 -1.58 1.92
C ARG A 156 -3.35 -2.06 0.54
N ALA A 157 -3.95 -1.58 -0.53
CA ALA A 157 -3.50 -1.87 -1.89
C ALA A 157 -2.15 -1.21 -2.19
N GLU A 158 -1.92 0.03 -1.72
CA GLU A 158 -0.60 0.70 -1.82
C GLU A 158 0.48 -0.09 -1.06
N THR A 159 0.20 -0.50 0.18
CA THR A 159 1.15 -1.29 0.96
C THR A 159 1.43 -2.64 0.29
N PHE A 160 0.40 -3.29 -0.25
CA PHE A 160 0.53 -4.54 -0.99
C PHE A 160 1.40 -4.37 -2.24
N SER A 161 1.17 -3.32 -3.06
CA SER A 161 1.97 -3.11 -4.27
C SER A 161 3.44 -2.86 -3.95
N LYS A 162 3.74 -2.11 -2.89
CA LYS A 162 5.12 -1.89 -2.42
C LYS A 162 5.79 -3.18 -1.96
N ALA A 163 5.08 -4.01 -1.20
CA ALA A 163 5.61 -5.30 -0.75
C ALA A 163 5.92 -6.24 -1.93
N VAL A 164 5.04 -6.27 -2.94
CA VAL A 164 5.25 -7.05 -4.16
C VAL A 164 6.46 -6.57 -4.95
N ASP A 165 6.65 -5.24 -5.07
CA ASP A 165 7.83 -4.69 -5.76
C ASP A 165 9.12 -5.03 -5.00
N ILE A 166 9.14 -4.88 -3.66
CA ILE A 166 10.29 -5.27 -2.81
C ILE A 166 10.60 -6.75 -2.96
N ALA A 167 9.58 -7.60 -3.00
CA ALA A 167 9.78 -9.04 -3.18
C ALA A 167 10.41 -9.36 -4.53
N ASP A 168 9.96 -8.70 -5.60
CA ASP A 168 10.44 -8.91 -6.96
C ASP A 168 11.88 -8.39 -7.20
N GLU A 169 12.29 -7.34 -6.46
CA GLU A 169 13.68 -6.87 -6.44
C GLU A 169 14.65 -7.92 -5.86
N ILE A 170 14.17 -8.75 -4.93
CA ILE A 170 14.97 -9.77 -4.23
C ILE A 170 14.91 -11.11 -4.98
N ASP A 171 13.73 -11.52 -5.40
CA ASP A 171 13.46 -12.76 -6.12
C ASP A 171 12.73 -12.43 -7.43
N PRO A 172 13.49 -12.17 -8.52
CA PRO A 172 12.91 -11.79 -9.81
C PRO A 172 11.93 -12.84 -10.33
N GLY A 173 10.70 -12.40 -10.65
CA GLY A 173 9.62 -13.23 -11.13
C GLY A 173 8.56 -13.58 -10.06
N ILE A 174 8.84 -13.40 -8.77
CA ILE A 174 7.86 -13.66 -7.70
C ILE A 174 6.61 -12.78 -7.85
N ARG A 175 6.74 -11.58 -8.42
CA ARG A 175 5.62 -10.71 -8.74
C ARG A 175 4.58 -11.42 -9.61
N SER A 176 5.03 -12.06 -10.68
CA SER A 176 4.13 -12.78 -11.60
C SER A 176 3.40 -13.92 -10.89
N GLU A 177 4.07 -14.65 -10.01
CA GLU A 177 3.48 -15.72 -9.21
C GLU A 177 2.44 -15.20 -8.21
N ILE A 178 2.73 -14.06 -7.54
CA ILE A 178 1.78 -13.40 -6.63
C ILE A 178 0.58 -12.87 -7.41
N LEU A 179 0.80 -12.19 -8.52
CA LEU A 179 -0.27 -11.61 -9.33
C LEU A 179 -1.13 -12.66 -10.01
N ALA A 180 -0.56 -13.80 -10.39
CA ALA A 180 -1.30 -14.98 -10.87
C ALA A 180 -2.08 -15.70 -9.74
N GLY A 181 -1.82 -15.37 -8.46
CA GLY A 181 -2.47 -15.99 -7.31
C GLY A 181 -1.88 -17.35 -6.91
N LYS A 182 -0.72 -17.72 -7.43
CA LYS A 182 0.03 -18.93 -7.01
C LYS A 182 0.57 -18.75 -5.60
N ILE A 183 1.14 -17.59 -5.32
CA ILE A 183 1.57 -17.17 -3.98
C ILE A 183 0.54 -16.16 -3.46
N LYS A 184 0.05 -16.37 -2.24
CA LYS A 184 -0.95 -15.50 -1.59
C LYS A 184 -0.37 -14.91 -0.31
N PRO A 185 0.29 -13.73 -0.38
CA PRO A 185 0.75 -13.05 0.81
C PRO A 185 -0.42 -12.66 1.73
N THR A 186 -0.27 -12.90 3.02
CA THR A 186 -1.19 -12.40 4.02
C THR A 186 -0.96 -10.90 4.27
N GLN A 187 -1.87 -10.25 5.00
CA GLN A 187 -1.67 -8.85 5.37
C GLN A 187 -0.42 -8.67 6.25
N ASP A 188 -0.17 -9.63 7.13
CA ASP A 188 1.00 -9.64 8.03
C ASP A 188 2.32 -9.78 7.23
N ASP A 189 2.36 -10.64 6.21
CA ASP A 189 3.52 -10.78 5.32
C ASP A 189 3.82 -9.46 4.59
N VAL A 190 2.77 -8.81 4.08
CA VAL A 190 2.87 -7.52 3.37
C VAL A 190 3.41 -6.43 4.29
N GLU A 191 2.90 -6.35 5.52
CA GLU A 191 3.35 -5.36 6.49
C GLU A 191 4.77 -5.65 6.98
N ALA A 192 5.12 -6.93 7.19
CA ALA A 192 6.46 -7.34 7.56
C ALA A 192 7.49 -6.92 6.49
N LEU A 193 7.24 -7.24 5.21
CA LEU A 193 8.13 -6.89 4.10
C LEU A 193 8.35 -5.38 3.95
N THR A 194 7.29 -4.59 4.13
CA THR A 194 7.39 -3.14 3.98
C THR A 194 8.14 -2.46 5.13
N ARG A 195 8.13 -3.05 6.34
CA ARG A 195 8.79 -2.52 7.53
C ARG A 195 10.18 -3.08 7.76
N ALA A 196 10.48 -4.25 7.20
CA ALA A 196 11.75 -4.94 7.37
C ALA A 196 12.94 -4.15 6.82
N THR A 197 14.09 -4.34 7.46
CA THR A 197 15.37 -3.84 6.95
C THR A 197 15.80 -4.61 5.69
N ASN A 198 16.72 -4.05 4.92
CA ASN A 198 17.22 -4.72 3.71
C ASN A 198 17.86 -6.09 4.01
N GLU A 199 18.39 -6.29 5.21
CA GLU A 199 19.02 -7.55 5.65
C GLU A 199 17.96 -8.63 5.97
N GLU A 200 16.79 -8.24 6.47
CA GLU A 200 15.70 -9.16 6.85
C GLU A 200 14.81 -9.57 5.68
N ARG A 201 14.68 -8.70 4.66
CA ARG A 201 13.79 -8.91 3.51
C ARG A 201 14.02 -10.22 2.75
N PRO A 202 15.28 -10.67 2.47
CA PRO A 202 15.49 -11.91 1.73
C PRO A 202 14.88 -13.13 2.42
N ALA A 203 15.01 -13.22 3.74
CA ALA A 203 14.43 -14.32 4.52
C ALA A 203 12.89 -14.30 4.50
N LEU A 204 12.28 -13.11 4.51
CA LEU A 204 10.83 -12.94 4.42
C LEU A 204 10.29 -13.30 3.03
N VAL A 205 11.03 -12.97 1.98
CA VAL A 205 10.65 -13.31 0.60
C VAL A 205 10.72 -14.82 0.39
N GLU A 206 11.76 -15.50 0.91
CA GLU A 206 11.84 -16.95 0.89
C GLU A 206 10.65 -17.61 1.63
N ASP A 207 10.25 -17.04 2.77
CA ASP A 207 9.10 -17.52 3.54
C ASP A 207 7.78 -17.38 2.77
N LEU A 208 7.63 -16.43 1.83
CA LEU A 208 6.41 -16.32 1.01
C LEU A 208 6.10 -17.55 0.17
N ARG A 209 7.12 -18.33 -0.19
CA ARG A 209 6.95 -19.58 -0.94
C ARG A 209 6.43 -20.74 -0.09
N LYS A 210 6.49 -20.60 1.25
CA LYS A 210 5.98 -21.58 2.21
C LYS A 210 4.48 -21.43 2.42
N PRO A 211 3.78 -22.48 2.87
CA PRO A 211 2.40 -22.37 3.32
C PRO A 211 2.26 -21.29 4.41
N PRO A 212 1.15 -20.53 4.47
CA PRO A 212 0.98 -19.43 5.44
C PRO A 212 1.18 -19.83 6.90
N GLU A 213 0.94 -21.11 7.23
CA GLU A 213 1.08 -21.67 8.58
C GLU A 213 2.55 -21.86 9.01
N GLU A 214 3.44 -22.04 8.04
CA GLU A 214 4.88 -22.27 8.25
C GLU A 214 5.70 -20.97 8.13
N ARG A 215 5.08 -19.87 7.70
CA ARG A 215 5.75 -18.58 7.56
C ARG A 215 6.10 -18.01 8.92
N ARG A 216 7.28 -17.41 9.02
CA ARG A 216 7.68 -16.69 10.23
C ARG A 216 6.68 -15.57 10.48
N ARG A 217 5.93 -15.66 11.54
CA ARG A 217 5.17 -14.52 12.05
C ARG A 217 6.17 -13.63 12.77
N ILE A 218 6.73 -12.68 12.05
CA ILE A 218 7.31 -11.51 12.68
C ILE A 218 6.10 -10.73 13.20
N LEU A 219 5.62 -11.11 14.39
CA LEU A 219 4.84 -10.20 15.18
C LEU A 219 5.74 -8.98 15.31
N PRO A 220 5.30 -7.77 14.88
CA PRO A 220 6.02 -6.58 15.26
C PRO A 220 6.19 -6.74 16.77
N GLU A 221 7.43 -6.82 17.24
CA GLU A 221 7.65 -6.56 18.65
C GLU A 221 6.87 -5.28 18.89
N ARG A 222 5.83 -5.38 19.72
CA ARG A 222 5.30 -4.17 20.34
C ARG A 222 6.55 -3.61 20.98
N ARG A 223 7.18 -2.65 20.33
CA ARG A 223 8.13 -1.78 20.98
C ARG A 223 7.29 -1.11 22.06
N LEU A 224 7.20 -1.77 23.18
CA LEU A 224 6.98 -1.09 24.43
C LEU A 224 8.15 -0.14 24.47
N LEU A 225 7.90 1.11 24.11
CA LEU A 225 8.88 2.17 24.28
C LEU A 225 9.36 2.02 25.72
N THR A 226 10.67 1.90 25.90
CA THR A 226 11.20 1.90 27.25
C THR A 226 10.85 3.23 27.88
N LEU A 227 10.72 3.26 29.21
CA LEU A 227 10.40 4.50 29.92
C LEU A 227 11.36 5.65 29.57
N GLU A 228 12.64 5.33 29.28
CA GLU A 228 13.62 6.29 28.78
C GLU A 228 13.28 6.85 27.38
N GLN A 229 12.73 6.02 26.50
CA GLN A 229 12.29 6.45 25.16
C GLN A 229 11.00 7.29 25.24
N ILE A 230 10.08 6.92 26.13
CA ILE A 230 8.88 7.73 26.42
C ILE A 230 9.29 9.07 27.04
N ALA A 231 10.23 9.07 28.00
CA ALA A 231 10.71 10.29 28.61
C ALA A 231 11.45 11.22 27.62
N ALA A 232 12.14 10.65 26.62
CA ALA A 232 12.80 11.43 25.57
C ALA A 232 11.82 12.03 24.52
N GLU A 233 10.63 11.43 24.36
CA GLU A 233 9.58 11.91 23.47
C GLU A 233 8.58 12.86 24.17
N LEU A 234 8.65 12.99 25.51
CA LEU A 234 7.84 13.95 26.23
C LEU A 234 8.24 15.39 25.85
N PRO A 235 7.25 16.29 25.68
CA PRO A 235 7.53 17.69 25.42
C PRO A 235 8.47 18.26 26.48
N SER A 236 9.36 19.17 26.05
CA SER A 236 10.26 19.87 26.97
C SER A 236 9.48 20.54 28.10
N GLU A 237 10.12 20.81 29.24
CA GLU A 237 9.47 21.41 30.42
C GLU A 237 8.68 22.68 30.14
N ASP A 238 9.00 23.40 29.08
CA ASP A 238 8.29 24.60 28.61
C ASP A 238 6.92 24.29 27.96
N CYS A 239 6.59 23.02 27.67
CA CYS A 239 5.32 22.58 27.08
C CYS A 239 4.41 21.83 28.06
N LYS A 240 4.63 21.99 29.38
CA LYS A 240 3.73 21.41 30.40
C LYS A 240 2.36 22.05 30.25
N GLY A 241 1.37 21.24 29.89
CA GLY A 241 -0.02 21.67 29.87
C GLY A 241 -0.51 22.12 31.24
N THR A 242 -1.67 22.80 31.28
CA THR A 242 -2.33 23.15 32.54
C THR A 242 -2.87 21.89 33.24
N PRO A 243 -3.06 21.91 34.57
CA PRO A 243 -3.69 20.78 35.26
C PRO A 243 -5.05 20.41 34.66
N GLU A 244 -5.78 21.36 34.11
CA GLU A 244 -7.06 21.16 33.44
C GLU A 244 -6.85 20.36 32.10
N SER A 245 -5.81 20.67 31.34
CA SER A 245 -5.52 19.91 30.09
C SER A 245 -5.13 18.48 30.40
N MET A 246 -4.37 18.23 31.48
CA MET A 246 -4.04 16.88 31.93
C MET A 246 -5.29 16.08 32.32
N LEU A 247 -6.23 16.70 33.07
CA LEU A 247 -7.48 16.03 33.44
C LEU A 247 -8.31 15.69 32.20
N TYR A 248 -8.43 16.60 31.24
CA TYR A 248 -9.12 16.35 29.98
C TYR A 248 -8.52 15.19 29.19
N GLU A 249 -7.19 15.13 29.08
CA GLU A 249 -6.49 14.02 28.40
C GLU A 249 -6.73 12.66 29.08
N LEU A 250 -6.75 12.65 30.42
CA LEU A 250 -7.03 11.43 31.18
C LEU A 250 -8.48 10.97 31.04
N GLU A 251 -9.44 11.92 31.03
CA GLU A 251 -10.86 11.63 30.77
C GLU A 251 -11.05 11.04 29.37
N ASP A 252 -10.51 11.67 28.33
CA ASP A 252 -10.61 11.19 26.94
C ASP A 252 -9.94 9.80 26.77
N ALA A 253 -8.80 9.58 27.42
CA ALA A 253 -8.12 8.29 27.41
C ALA A 253 -8.96 7.19 28.08
N LEU A 254 -9.60 7.49 29.20
CA LEU A 254 -10.47 6.57 29.94
C LEU A 254 -11.73 6.26 29.11
N ASP A 255 -12.38 7.25 28.54
CA ASP A 255 -13.56 7.08 27.71
C ASP A 255 -13.25 6.25 26.45
N THR A 256 -12.12 6.53 25.82
CA THR A 256 -11.62 5.74 24.69
C THR A 256 -11.35 4.28 25.07
N PHE A 257 -10.76 4.04 26.24
CA PHE A 257 -10.51 2.71 26.76
C PHE A 257 -11.82 1.95 26.98
N ILE A 258 -12.77 2.55 27.71
CA ILE A 258 -14.08 1.96 27.99
C ILE A 258 -14.84 1.65 26.70
N PHE A 259 -14.86 2.62 25.77
CA PHE A 259 -15.50 2.44 24.47
C PHE A 259 -14.93 1.25 23.69
N ARG A 260 -13.59 1.19 23.55
CA ARG A 260 -12.92 0.11 22.82
C ARG A 260 -13.16 -1.27 23.42
N TRP A 261 -13.14 -1.37 24.75
CA TRP A 261 -13.44 -2.61 25.44
C TRP A 261 -14.89 -3.02 25.23
N SER A 262 -15.83 -2.08 25.36
CA SER A 262 -17.25 -2.33 25.16
C SER A 262 -17.56 -2.83 23.75
N VAL A 263 -16.98 -2.17 22.73
CA VAL A 263 -17.13 -2.60 21.33
C VAL A 263 -16.52 -3.99 21.10
N CYS A 264 -15.32 -4.24 21.60
CA CYS A 264 -14.65 -5.53 21.44
C CYS A 264 -15.44 -6.66 22.11
N LEU A 265 -15.87 -6.46 23.35
CA LEU A 265 -16.63 -7.46 24.09
C LEU A 265 -18.03 -7.71 23.50
N SER A 266 -18.68 -6.66 22.95
CA SER A 266 -19.98 -6.83 22.30
C SER A 266 -19.89 -7.59 20.98
N HIS A 267 -18.87 -7.30 20.14
CA HIS A 267 -18.65 -7.99 18.88
C HIS A 267 -18.18 -9.45 19.05
N HIS A 268 -17.48 -9.75 20.14
CA HIS A 268 -16.92 -11.08 20.42
C HIS A 268 -17.56 -11.74 21.63
N LYS A 269 -18.85 -11.46 21.87
CA LYS A 269 -19.58 -11.93 23.05
C LYS A 269 -19.48 -13.44 23.26
N ASP A 270 -19.67 -14.22 22.19
CA ASP A 270 -19.62 -15.69 22.26
C ASP A 270 -18.20 -16.19 22.59
N TYR A 271 -17.18 -15.52 22.06
CA TYR A 271 -15.78 -15.84 22.35
C TYR A 271 -15.42 -15.47 23.79
N PHE A 272 -15.89 -14.32 24.29
CA PHE A 272 -15.66 -13.87 25.66
C PHE A 272 -16.35 -14.79 26.68
N LEU A 273 -17.58 -15.22 26.41
CA LEU A 273 -18.35 -16.12 27.28
C LEU A 273 -17.80 -17.54 27.25
N ALA A 274 -17.01 -17.93 26.27
CA ALA A 274 -16.40 -19.25 26.23
C ALA A 274 -15.39 -19.42 27.37
N LYS A 275 -15.61 -20.41 28.25
CA LYS A 275 -14.78 -20.70 29.44
C LYS A 275 -13.27 -20.76 29.16
N LYS A 276 -12.88 -21.12 27.93
CA LYS A 276 -11.47 -21.24 27.48
C LYS A 276 -10.73 -19.91 27.41
N HIS A 277 -11.42 -18.81 27.12
CA HIS A 277 -10.81 -17.49 26.83
C HIS A 277 -10.98 -16.49 27.97
N ASN A 278 -11.97 -16.72 28.84
CA ASN A 278 -12.27 -15.87 30.00
C ASN A 278 -11.05 -15.61 30.89
N PRO A 279 -10.18 -16.58 31.22
CA PRO A 279 -9.02 -16.33 32.07
C PRO A 279 -8.02 -15.32 31.49
N LYS A 280 -7.89 -15.27 30.15
CA LYS A 280 -6.98 -14.29 29.48
C LYS A 280 -7.55 -12.87 29.54
N VAL A 281 -8.86 -12.73 29.38
CA VAL A 281 -9.53 -11.43 29.47
C VAL A 281 -9.51 -10.93 30.91
N ASN A 282 -9.74 -11.81 31.88
CA ASN A 282 -9.66 -11.48 33.30
C ASN A 282 -8.26 -11.00 33.68
N LYS A 283 -7.21 -11.69 33.22
CA LYS A 283 -5.82 -11.25 33.48
C LYS A 283 -5.52 -9.88 32.90
N LEU A 284 -6.05 -9.53 31.71
CA LEU A 284 -5.90 -8.21 31.13
C LEU A 284 -6.62 -7.14 31.98
N ALA A 285 -7.83 -7.45 32.45
CA ALA A 285 -8.60 -6.55 33.32
C ALA A 285 -7.90 -6.37 34.67
N GLU A 286 -7.36 -7.42 35.26
CA GLU A 286 -6.58 -7.37 36.51
C GLU A 286 -5.35 -6.49 36.38
N ASN A 287 -4.62 -6.60 35.26
CA ASN A 287 -3.47 -5.73 34.98
C ASN A 287 -3.87 -4.25 34.90
N GLY A 288 -4.97 -3.95 34.20
CA GLY A 288 -5.51 -2.59 34.13
C GLY A 288 -5.94 -2.07 35.52
N LEU A 289 -6.60 -2.92 36.29
CA LEU A 289 -7.01 -2.55 37.66
C LEU A 289 -5.81 -2.31 38.57
N ALA A 290 -4.77 -3.13 38.47
CA ALA A 290 -3.55 -2.95 39.24
C ALA A 290 -2.88 -1.61 38.95
N TYR A 291 -2.81 -1.22 37.66
CA TYR A 291 -2.29 0.07 37.22
C TYR A 291 -3.11 1.24 37.82
N LEU A 292 -4.44 1.19 37.69
CA LEU A 292 -5.29 2.23 38.24
C LEU A 292 -5.21 2.31 39.77
N ASN A 293 -5.04 1.19 40.47
CA ASN A 293 -4.85 1.16 41.92
C ASN A 293 -3.55 1.80 42.40
N GLN A 294 -2.49 1.77 41.58
CA GLN A 294 -1.26 2.52 41.87
C GLN A 294 -1.50 4.03 41.83
N ILE A 295 -2.22 4.51 40.81
CA ILE A 295 -2.60 5.91 40.70
C ILE A 295 -3.45 6.36 41.90
N LEU A 296 -4.44 5.53 42.32
CA LEU A 296 -5.27 5.82 43.50
C LEU A 296 -4.48 5.94 44.81
N LYS A 297 -3.31 5.26 44.90
CA LYS A 297 -2.40 5.34 46.03
C LYS A 297 -1.45 6.54 45.94
N GLY A 298 -1.52 7.33 44.88
CA GLY A 298 -0.61 8.44 44.60
C GLY A 298 0.77 8.00 44.10
N GLU A 299 0.88 6.75 43.68
CA GLU A 299 2.09 6.21 43.04
C GLU A 299 1.98 6.52 41.54
N ILE A 300 3.02 7.11 40.94
CA ILE A 300 3.08 7.22 39.47
C ILE A 300 3.62 5.88 38.97
N PRO A 301 2.82 5.06 38.26
CA PRO A 301 3.31 3.81 37.72
C PRO A 301 4.29 4.13 36.59
N LEU A 302 5.56 3.97 36.88
CA LEU A 302 6.67 4.11 35.95
C LEU A 302 6.94 2.79 35.24
#